data_81999a6a38a1ecba8ae5adf6039a7e00
#
_entry.id   81999a6a38a1ecba8ae5adf6039a7e00
#
_cell.length_a   1.000
_cell.length_b   1.000
_cell.length_c   1.000
_cell.angle_alpha   90.00
_cell.angle_beta   90.00
_cell.angle_gamma   90.00
#
_symmetry.space_group_name_H-M   'P 1'
#
loop_
_entity.id
_entity.type
_entity.pdbx_description
1 polymer ?
#
loop_
_entity_poly.entity_id
_entity_poly.type
_entity_poly.pdbx_seq_one_letter_code
_entity_poly.pdbx_strand_id
1 'polypeptide(L)'
;RNDKDSNATHSNLFSIDYVRPMLQNKDGLNDRLNLDLASIDLLSKKVSLEEQAENFLATKLTKFVDLALKQEVVKNHRIALDLAKQQLDLTEDKFNNSLVDITVLIQEKDKFVKAKQQSLQSNKELIIERRELADLIGVRESDMIVEMDLFKEQELSNLNPSEFVKNSRAMQKYDFDKIAKFW
;
A
#
# COMPACT_ATOMS: atom_id res chain seq x y z
N ARG A 1 -8.02 -43.31 -82.17
CA ARG A 1 -7.39 -43.13 -80.87
C ARG A 1 -6.72 -41.75 -80.90
N ASN A 2 -7.39 -40.70 -80.38
CA ASN A 2 -6.86 -39.37 -80.34
C ASN A 2 -6.37 -39.12 -78.91
N ASP A 3 -5.07 -39.11 -78.71
CA ASP A 3 -4.44 -38.55 -77.54
C ASP A 3 -4.41 -37.04 -77.73
N LYS A 4 -5.23 -36.38 -76.91
CA LYS A 4 -5.11 -34.93 -76.68
C LYS A 4 -4.08 -34.69 -75.59
N ASP A 5 -2.87 -34.35 -76.02
CA ASP A 5 -1.90 -33.76 -75.06
C ASP A 5 -2.44 -32.46 -74.50
N SER A 6 -2.85 -32.51 -73.29
CA SER A 6 -3.19 -31.32 -72.53
C SER A 6 -1.90 -30.68 -71.94
N ASN A 7 -1.31 -29.76 -72.70
CA ASN A 7 -0.24 -28.91 -72.20
C ASN A 7 -0.78 -28.03 -71.06
N ALA A 8 -0.55 -28.45 -69.84
CA ALA A 8 -0.78 -27.63 -68.68
C ALA A 8 0.36 -26.59 -68.55
N THR A 9 0.10 -25.38 -69.01
CA THR A 9 1.01 -24.25 -68.78
C THR A 9 0.86 -23.76 -67.41
N HIS A 10 1.85 -24.01 -66.51
CA HIS A 10 1.93 -23.35 -65.18
C HIS A 10 2.60 -22.01 -65.39
N SER A 11 1.82 -20.91 -65.15
CA SER A 11 2.34 -19.57 -65.12
C SER A 11 2.46 -19.13 -63.65
N ASN A 12 3.67 -18.89 -63.17
CA ASN A 12 3.91 -18.25 -61.89
C ASN A 12 3.95 -16.73 -62.11
N LEU A 13 2.93 -16.04 -61.61
CA LEU A 13 2.88 -14.58 -61.66
C LEU A 13 3.49 -14.04 -60.37
N PHE A 14 4.56 -13.28 -60.47
CA PHE A 14 5.15 -12.54 -59.36
C PHE A 14 4.81 -11.07 -59.55
N SER A 15 3.98 -10.48 -58.66
CA SER A 15 3.66 -9.07 -58.71
C SER A 15 4.24 -8.37 -57.47
N ILE A 16 4.91 -7.25 -57.69
CA ILE A 16 5.36 -6.35 -56.63
C ILE A 16 4.59 -5.06 -56.80
N ASP A 17 3.65 -4.84 -55.90
CA ASP A 17 2.82 -3.63 -55.90
C ASP A 17 3.45 -2.61 -54.93
N TYR A 18 3.82 -1.45 -55.46
CA TYR A 18 4.28 -0.31 -54.65
C TYR A 18 3.19 0.78 -54.63
N VAL A 19 2.56 0.96 -53.48
CA VAL A 19 1.53 1.99 -53.27
C VAL A 19 2.11 3.12 -52.39
N ARG A 20 2.20 4.32 -52.95
CA ARG A 20 2.60 5.51 -52.23
C ARG A 20 1.38 6.40 -51.95
N PRO A 21 0.87 6.48 -50.73
CA PRO A 21 -0.24 7.36 -50.39
C PRO A 21 0.22 8.85 -50.48
N MET A 22 -0.50 9.68 -51.24
CA MET A 22 -0.12 11.09 -51.46
C MET A 22 -0.79 12.07 -50.53
N LEU A 23 -1.91 11.71 -49.87
CA LEU A 23 -2.73 12.66 -49.10
C LEU A 23 -2.96 12.26 -47.62
N GLN A 24 -3.24 11.01 -47.31
CA GLN A 24 -3.63 10.60 -45.95
C GLN A 24 -2.51 10.07 -45.05
N ASN A 25 -1.46 9.49 -45.67
CA ASN A 25 -0.31 8.93 -44.91
C ASN A 25 0.97 9.21 -45.68
N LYS A 26 1.19 10.50 -46.02
CA LYS A 26 2.37 10.90 -46.75
C LYS A 26 3.62 10.51 -45.97
N ASP A 27 4.47 9.68 -46.63
CA ASP A 27 5.74 9.22 -46.09
C ASP A 27 5.63 8.40 -44.77
N GLY A 28 4.48 7.76 -44.49
CA GLY A 28 4.25 6.98 -43.29
C GLY A 28 4.10 7.83 -42.00
N LEU A 29 3.66 9.07 -42.13
CA LEU A 29 3.58 10.02 -41.02
C LEU A 29 2.61 9.54 -39.93
N ASN A 30 1.44 8.99 -40.30
CA ASN A 30 0.48 8.44 -39.35
C ASN A 30 1.00 7.20 -38.63
N ASP A 31 1.78 6.36 -39.34
CA ASP A 31 2.33 5.15 -38.73
C ASP A 31 3.43 5.51 -37.71
N ARG A 32 4.25 6.51 -38.00
CA ARG A 32 5.24 7.05 -37.07
C ARG A 32 4.58 7.70 -35.86
N LEU A 33 3.53 8.51 -36.10
CA LEU A 33 2.76 9.13 -35.04
C LEU A 33 2.18 8.09 -34.08
N ASN A 34 1.59 7.00 -34.59
CA ASN A 34 1.05 5.94 -33.78
C ASN A 34 2.13 5.24 -32.94
N LEU A 35 3.33 5.05 -33.49
CA LEU A 35 4.47 4.49 -32.76
C LEU A 35 4.96 5.44 -31.66
N ASP A 36 5.04 6.75 -31.94
CA ASP A 36 5.45 7.74 -30.97
C ASP A 36 4.42 7.87 -29.83
N LEU A 37 3.13 7.89 -30.16
CA LEU A 37 2.05 7.88 -29.16
C LEU A 37 2.07 6.61 -28.31
N ALA A 38 2.30 5.43 -28.92
CA ALA A 38 2.41 4.19 -28.17
C ALA A 38 3.63 4.19 -27.24
N SER A 39 4.76 4.78 -27.65
CA SER A 39 5.95 4.91 -26.83
C SER A 39 5.73 5.83 -25.61
N ILE A 40 5.03 6.96 -25.82
CA ILE A 40 4.64 7.90 -24.76
C ILE A 40 3.68 7.22 -23.77
N ASP A 41 2.68 6.48 -24.27
CA ASP A 41 1.73 5.73 -23.41
C ASP A 41 2.47 4.68 -22.57
N LEU A 42 3.43 3.98 -23.15
CA LEU A 42 4.26 3.00 -22.44
C LEU A 42 5.07 3.66 -21.31
N LEU A 43 5.69 4.82 -21.57
CA LEU A 43 6.41 5.58 -20.55
C LEU A 43 5.49 6.07 -19.43
N SER A 44 4.32 6.59 -19.78
CA SER A 44 3.30 7.04 -18.81
C SER A 44 2.81 5.88 -17.94
N LYS A 45 2.57 4.70 -18.54
CA LYS A 45 2.18 3.49 -17.79
C LYS A 45 3.29 2.98 -16.88
N LYS A 46 4.56 3.08 -17.31
CA LYS A 46 5.70 2.72 -16.46
C LYS A 46 5.75 3.59 -15.21
N VAL A 47 5.63 4.91 -15.35
CA VAL A 47 5.58 5.84 -14.22
C VAL A 47 4.40 5.55 -13.30
N SER A 48 3.22 5.24 -13.87
CA SER A 48 2.03 4.87 -13.08
C SER A 48 2.22 3.57 -12.30
N LEU A 49 2.92 2.61 -12.86
CA LEU A 49 3.21 1.33 -12.21
C LEU A 49 4.18 1.50 -11.03
N GLU A 50 5.19 2.35 -11.21
CA GLU A 50 6.11 2.72 -10.13
C GLU A 50 5.39 3.44 -8.99
N GLU A 51 4.47 4.35 -9.31
CA GLU A 51 3.62 5.04 -8.33
C GLU A 51 2.73 4.06 -7.55
N GLN A 52 2.13 3.09 -8.25
CA GLN A 52 1.33 2.04 -7.60
C GLN A 52 2.17 1.17 -6.66
N ALA A 53 3.40 0.82 -7.06
CA ALA A 53 4.31 0.06 -6.23
C ALA A 53 4.70 0.82 -4.95
N GLU A 54 4.97 2.13 -5.06
CA GLU A 54 5.25 2.96 -3.89
C GLU A 54 4.06 3.13 -2.97
N ASN A 55 2.87 3.36 -3.52
CA ASN A 55 1.63 3.45 -2.73
C ASN A 55 1.34 2.12 -2.01
N PHE A 56 1.61 1.00 -2.67
CA PHE A 56 1.51 -0.31 -2.05
C PHE A 56 2.47 -0.44 -0.86
N LEU A 57 3.75 -0.09 -1.04
CA LEU A 57 4.74 -0.12 0.03
C LEU A 57 4.38 0.84 1.17
N ALA A 58 3.97 2.06 0.85
CA ALA A 58 3.54 3.05 1.85
C ALA A 58 2.37 2.53 2.70
N THR A 59 1.38 1.90 2.07
CA THR A 59 0.26 1.28 2.78
C THR A 59 0.70 0.17 3.73
N LYS A 60 1.66 -0.68 3.31
CA LYS A 60 2.21 -1.74 4.15
C LYS A 60 3.00 -1.19 5.33
N LEU A 61 3.82 -0.16 5.08
CA LEU A 61 4.57 0.53 6.13
C LEU A 61 3.65 1.18 7.16
N THR A 62 2.57 1.83 6.72
CA THR A 62 1.57 2.41 7.63
C THR A 62 0.97 1.33 8.52
N LYS A 63 0.55 0.20 7.98
CA LYS A 63 0.05 -0.93 8.77
C LYS A 63 1.07 -1.49 9.76
N PHE A 64 2.35 -1.50 9.39
CA PHE A 64 3.42 -1.91 10.30
C PHE A 64 3.58 -0.94 11.48
N VAL A 65 3.53 0.38 11.23
CA VAL A 65 3.56 1.41 12.26
C VAL A 65 2.34 1.32 13.18
N ASP A 66 1.15 1.10 12.59
CA ASP A 66 -0.10 0.92 13.35
C ASP A 66 -0.02 -0.30 14.28
N LEU A 67 0.58 -1.40 13.84
CA LEU A 67 0.80 -2.58 14.67
C LEU A 67 1.76 -2.28 15.83
N ALA A 68 2.86 -1.55 15.58
CA ALA A 68 3.79 -1.13 16.62
C ALA A 68 3.10 -0.22 17.68
N LEU A 69 2.28 0.74 17.24
CA LEU A 69 1.47 1.58 18.12
C LEU A 69 0.50 0.75 18.97
N LYS A 70 -0.19 -0.24 18.39
CA LYS A 70 -1.09 -1.12 19.13
C LYS A 70 -0.35 -1.99 20.15
N GLN A 71 0.89 -2.39 19.90
CA GLN A 71 1.70 -3.09 20.89
C GLN A 71 1.96 -2.21 22.14
N GLU A 72 2.29 -0.94 21.93
CA GLU A 72 2.47 0.01 23.05
C GLU A 72 1.15 0.28 23.79
N VAL A 73 0.03 0.38 23.10
CA VAL A 73 -1.31 0.49 23.72
C VAL A 73 -1.61 -0.71 24.61
N VAL A 74 -1.33 -1.94 24.14
CA VAL A 74 -1.51 -3.16 24.95
C VAL A 74 -0.64 -3.15 26.19
N LYS A 75 0.62 -2.73 26.06
CA LYS A 75 1.53 -2.61 27.19
C LYS A 75 1.03 -1.60 28.22
N ASN A 76 0.54 -0.43 27.77
CA ASN A 76 -0.03 0.59 28.65
C ASN A 76 -1.30 0.10 29.34
N HIS A 77 -2.20 -0.62 28.66
CA HIS A 77 -3.39 -1.19 29.27
C HIS A 77 -3.07 -2.30 30.28
N ARG A 78 -1.98 -3.07 30.09
CA ARG A 78 -1.51 -4.03 31.10
C ARG A 78 -1.01 -3.33 32.36
N ILE A 79 -0.23 -2.27 32.22
CA ILE A 79 0.24 -1.46 33.35
C ILE A 79 -0.97 -0.83 34.08
N ALA A 80 -1.94 -0.28 33.35
CA ALA A 80 -3.15 0.28 33.93
C ALA A 80 -3.98 -0.79 34.69
N LEU A 81 -4.07 -2.00 34.17
CA LEU A 81 -4.74 -3.11 34.83
C LEU A 81 -4.03 -3.49 36.15
N ASP A 82 -2.69 -3.58 36.13
CA ASP A 82 -1.89 -3.87 37.32
C ASP A 82 -2.07 -2.80 38.42
N LEU A 83 -2.05 -1.53 38.03
CA LEU A 83 -2.28 -0.40 38.94
C LEU A 83 -3.71 -0.44 39.52
N ALA A 84 -4.72 -0.69 38.66
CA ALA A 84 -6.10 -0.79 39.12
C ALA A 84 -6.29 -1.96 40.09
N LYS A 85 -5.58 -3.09 39.88
CA LYS A 85 -5.59 -4.23 40.78
C LYS A 85 -4.96 -3.88 42.14
N GLN A 86 -3.77 -3.28 42.15
CA GLN A 86 -3.10 -2.83 43.39
C GLN A 86 -3.96 -1.84 44.17
N GLN A 87 -4.61 -0.90 43.48
CA GLN A 87 -5.51 0.06 44.13
C GLN A 87 -6.75 -0.61 44.72
N LEU A 88 -7.31 -1.62 44.04
CA LEU A 88 -8.42 -2.39 44.58
C LEU A 88 -8.00 -3.16 45.83
N ASP A 89 -6.87 -3.89 45.78
CA ASP A 89 -6.35 -4.67 46.93
C ASP A 89 -6.13 -3.76 48.15
N LEU A 90 -5.51 -2.58 47.96
CA LEU A 90 -5.32 -1.58 49.01
C LEU A 90 -6.66 -1.04 49.57
N THR A 91 -7.66 -0.88 48.72
CA THR A 91 -8.97 -0.39 49.15
C THR A 91 -9.76 -1.48 49.88
N GLU A 92 -9.64 -2.75 49.48
CA GLU A 92 -10.21 -3.88 50.20
C GLU A 92 -9.61 -3.98 51.63
N ASP A 93 -8.30 -3.84 51.76
CA ASP A 93 -7.63 -3.82 53.07
C ASP A 93 -8.12 -2.65 53.94
N LYS A 94 -8.26 -1.45 53.40
CA LYS A 94 -8.79 -0.29 54.11
C LYS A 94 -10.25 -0.49 54.51
N PHE A 95 -11.07 -1.09 53.66
CA PHE A 95 -12.46 -1.39 53.93
C PHE A 95 -12.57 -2.41 55.10
N ASN A 96 -11.77 -3.48 55.06
CA ASN A 96 -11.72 -4.51 56.10
C ASN A 96 -11.32 -3.93 57.45
N ASN A 97 -10.49 -2.86 57.46
CA ASN A 97 -10.11 -2.11 58.66
C ASN A 97 -11.08 -0.95 59.00
N SER A 98 -12.24 -0.85 58.35
CA SER A 98 -13.26 0.18 58.53
C SER A 98 -12.77 1.62 58.28
N LEU A 99 -11.75 1.79 57.42
CA LEU A 99 -11.15 3.08 57.11
C LEU A 99 -11.82 3.77 55.89
N VAL A 100 -12.58 3.04 55.09
CA VAL A 100 -13.29 3.54 53.89
C VAL A 100 -14.70 2.97 53.82
N ASP A 101 -15.58 3.69 53.14
CA ASP A 101 -16.95 3.27 52.89
C ASP A 101 -17.05 2.23 51.78
N ILE A 102 -18.12 1.42 51.79
CA ILE A 102 -18.45 0.43 50.74
C ILE A 102 -18.55 1.07 49.35
N THR A 103 -19.01 2.32 49.27
CA THR A 103 -19.12 3.08 48.02
C THR A 103 -17.76 3.22 47.31
N VAL A 104 -16.70 3.48 48.10
CA VAL A 104 -15.33 3.62 47.56
C VAL A 104 -14.83 2.25 47.01
N LEU A 105 -15.10 1.20 47.77
CA LEU A 105 -14.74 -0.17 47.34
C LEU A 105 -15.43 -0.56 46.02
N ILE A 106 -16.72 -0.24 45.89
CA ILE A 106 -17.47 -0.51 44.64
C ILE A 106 -16.89 0.27 43.48
N GLN A 107 -16.53 1.55 43.68
CA GLN A 107 -15.90 2.38 42.63
C GLN A 107 -14.56 1.80 42.16
N GLU A 108 -13.73 1.33 43.09
CA GLU A 108 -12.45 0.72 42.69
C GLU A 108 -12.63 -0.63 42.00
N LYS A 109 -13.63 -1.44 42.41
CA LYS A 109 -14.03 -2.67 41.66
C LYS A 109 -14.46 -2.35 40.23
N ASP A 110 -15.26 -1.31 40.04
CA ASP A 110 -15.68 -0.88 38.71
C ASP A 110 -14.50 -0.43 37.85
N LYS A 111 -13.53 0.32 38.40
CA LYS A 111 -12.31 0.73 37.71
C LYS A 111 -11.47 -0.47 37.29
N PHE A 112 -11.29 -1.45 38.16
CA PHE A 112 -10.56 -2.68 37.86
C PHE A 112 -11.24 -3.47 36.75
N VAL A 113 -12.58 -3.63 36.81
CA VAL A 113 -13.33 -4.35 35.75
C VAL A 113 -13.18 -3.65 34.41
N LYS A 114 -13.27 -2.30 34.36
CA LYS A 114 -13.06 -1.51 33.15
C LYS A 114 -11.64 -1.66 32.61
N ALA A 115 -10.62 -1.56 33.46
CA ALA A 115 -9.23 -1.74 33.06
C ALA A 115 -8.97 -3.16 32.50
N LYS A 116 -9.57 -4.19 33.13
CA LYS A 116 -9.52 -5.57 32.66
C LYS A 116 -10.16 -5.74 31.27
N GLN A 117 -11.32 -5.13 31.07
CA GLN A 117 -12.01 -5.15 29.79
C GLN A 117 -11.20 -4.45 28.70
N GLN A 118 -10.62 -3.29 28.97
CA GLN A 118 -9.76 -2.56 28.05
C GLN A 118 -8.50 -3.35 27.67
N SER A 119 -7.85 -4.00 28.65
CA SER A 119 -6.69 -4.84 28.42
C SER A 119 -7.02 -6.06 27.55
N LEU A 120 -8.16 -6.71 27.76
CA LEU A 120 -8.62 -7.84 26.94
C LEU A 120 -8.97 -7.38 25.51
N GLN A 121 -9.65 -6.25 25.38
CA GLN A 121 -10.02 -5.69 24.08
C GLN A 121 -8.79 -5.32 23.27
N SER A 122 -7.83 -4.60 23.85
CA SER A 122 -6.61 -4.20 23.15
C SER A 122 -5.74 -5.40 22.75
N ASN A 123 -5.65 -6.44 23.58
CA ASN A 123 -4.98 -7.68 23.20
C ASN A 123 -5.65 -8.37 22.00
N LYS A 124 -6.98 -8.42 21.97
CA LYS A 124 -7.74 -8.99 20.85
C LYS A 124 -7.48 -8.21 19.56
N GLU A 125 -7.51 -6.90 19.63
CA GLU A 125 -7.24 -6.03 18.48
C GLU A 125 -5.81 -6.21 17.96
N LEU A 126 -4.83 -6.32 18.85
CA LEU A 126 -3.44 -6.59 18.47
C LEU A 126 -3.29 -7.92 17.71
N ILE A 127 -3.97 -8.98 18.16
CA ILE A 127 -3.93 -10.29 17.49
C ILE A 127 -4.53 -10.20 16.10
N ILE A 128 -5.65 -9.49 15.94
CA ILE A 128 -6.31 -9.31 14.63
C ILE A 128 -5.38 -8.55 13.67
N GLU A 129 -4.84 -7.41 14.09
CA GLU A 129 -3.95 -6.61 13.25
C GLU A 129 -2.65 -7.34 12.88
N ARG A 130 -2.09 -8.11 13.84
CA ARG A 130 -0.92 -8.94 13.56
C ARG A 130 -1.21 -9.99 12.49
N ARG A 131 -2.36 -10.65 12.56
CA ARG A 131 -2.79 -11.63 11.57
C ARG A 131 -3.02 -10.99 10.21
N GLU A 132 -3.74 -9.86 10.17
CA GLU A 132 -3.97 -9.13 8.92
C GLU A 132 -2.66 -8.70 8.25
N LEU A 133 -1.69 -8.23 9.03
CA LEU A 133 -0.39 -7.84 8.50
C LEU A 133 0.42 -9.06 8.04
N ALA A 134 0.36 -10.19 8.77
CA ALA A 134 1.02 -11.43 8.42
C ALA A 134 0.49 -11.99 7.08
N ASP A 135 -0.84 -12.02 6.92
CA ASP A 135 -1.50 -12.43 5.67
C ASP A 135 -1.14 -11.51 4.51
N LEU A 136 -1.06 -10.20 4.79
CA LEU A 136 -0.75 -9.18 3.81
C LEU A 136 0.69 -9.30 3.25
N ILE A 137 1.64 -9.74 4.08
CA ILE A 137 3.06 -9.90 3.73
C ILE A 137 3.36 -11.34 3.27
N GLY A 138 2.46 -12.28 3.58
CA GLY A 138 2.63 -13.69 3.24
C GLY A 138 3.59 -14.45 4.18
N VAL A 139 3.70 -14.01 5.45
CA VAL A 139 4.49 -14.66 6.51
C VAL A 139 3.56 -15.27 7.56
N ARG A 140 4.10 -16.21 8.35
CA ARG A 140 3.33 -16.78 9.47
C ARG A 140 3.23 -15.77 10.61
N GLU A 141 2.07 -15.72 11.26
CA GLU A 141 1.83 -14.85 12.42
C GLU A 141 2.88 -15.03 13.53
N SER A 142 3.35 -16.29 13.74
CA SER A 142 4.37 -16.62 14.73
C SER A 142 5.73 -15.96 14.47
N ASP A 143 6.05 -15.68 13.23
CA ASP A 143 7.35 -15.18 12.80
C ASP A 143 7.37 -13.64 12.73
N MET A 144 6.21 -13.01 13.05
CA MET A 144 6.07 -11.58 12.99
C MET A 144 6.41 -10.93 14.33
N ILE A 145 7.63 -10.43 14.42
CA ILE A 145 8.13 -9.61 15.54
C ILE A 145 8.26 -8.18 15.02
N VAL A 146 7.52 -7.26 15.64
CA VAL A 146 7.62 -5.84 15.31
C VAL A 146 8.42 -5.17 16.43
N GLU A 147 9.66 -4.79 16.10
CA GLU A 147 10.51 -3.96 16.95
C GLU A 147 10.68 -2.61 16.26
N MET A 148 10.04 -1.59 16.79
CA MET A 148 10.14 -0.23 16.28
C MET A 148 10.21 0.74 17.46
N ASP A 149 11.22 1.60 17.43
CA ASP A 149 11.29 2.74 18.33
C ASP A 149 10.44 3.88 17.77
N LEU A 150 9.20 3.98 18.28
CA LEU A 150 8.21 4.98 17.86
C LEU A 150 8.58 6.42 18.26
N PHE A 151 9.51 6.57 19.19
CA PHE A 151 9.88 7.87 19.75
C PHE A 151 11.22 8.39 19.23
N LYS A 152 11.85 7.64 18.34
CA LYS A 152 13.09 8.09 17.70
C LYS A 152 12.79 9.19 16.70
N GLU A 153 13.27 10.39 16.98
CA GLU A 153 13.19 11.51 16.04
C GLU A 153 13.93 11.14 14.74
N GLN A 154 13.24 11.19 13.63
CA GLN A 154 13.85 11.10 12.31
C GLN A 154 14.13 12.52 11.82
N GLU A 155 15.39 12.83 11.58
CA GLU A 155 15.75 14.05 10.86
C GLU A 155 15.20 13.95 9.43
N LEU A 156 14.16 14.74 9.15
CA LEU A 156 13.69 14.96 7.79
C LEU A 156 14.83 15.70 7.07
N SER A 157 15.43 15.03 6.09
CA SER A 157 16.41 15.68 5.21
C SER A 157 15.80 16.95 4.64
N ASN A 158 16.59 18.03 4.55
CA ASN A 158 16.18 19.32 3.98
C ASN A 158 15.84 19.12 2.49
N LEU A 159 14.60 18.73 2.22
CA LEU A 159 14.06 18.58 0.87
C LEU A 159 13.82 19.99 0.31
N ASN A 160 14.48 20.31 -0.78
CA ASN A 160 14.17 21.52 -1.53
C ASN A 160 12.81 21.36 -2.22
N PRO A 161 11.75 22.10 -1.80
CA PRO A 161 10.41 21.88 -2.33
C PRO A 161 10.30 22.04 -3.84
N SER A 162 11.08 22.96 -4.42
CA SER A 162 11.06 23.23 -5.87
C SER A 162 11.69 22.08 -6.67
N GLU A 163 12.73 21.47 -6.14
CA GLU A 163 13.37 20.30 -6.76
C GLU A 163 12.50 19.05 -6.62
N PHE A 164 11.85 18.88 -5.47
CA PHE A 164 10.91 17.80 -5.24
C PHE A 164 9.74 17.85 -6.21
N VAL A 165 9.12 19.04 -6.40
CA VAL A 165 8.00 19.21 -7.35
C VAL A 165 8.45 18.94 -8.77
N LYS A 166 9.62 19.42 -9.19
CA LYS A 166 10.14 19.25 -10.55
C LYS A 166 10.45 17.78 -10.88
N ASN A 167 10.91 17.00 -9.89
CA ASN A 167 11.22 15.58 -10.04
C ASN A 167 10.02 14.68 -9.70
N SER A 168 8.85 15.26 -9.33
CA SER A 168 7.69 14.48 -8.98
C SER A 168 7.14 13.72 -10.21
N ARG A 169 6.65 12.50 -9.99
CA ARG A 169 6.02 11.69 -11.04
C ARG A 169 4.77 12.33 -11.62
N ALA A 170 4.05 13.11 -10.82
CA ALA A 170 2.91 13.88 -11.28
C ALA A 170 3.31 14.89 -12.39
N MET A 171 4.47 15.57 -12.25
CA MET A 171 5.00 16.43 -13.28
C MET A 171 5.45 15.67 -14.51
N GLN A 172 6.15 14.54 -14.35
CA GLN A 172 6.55 13.70 -15.48
C GLN A 172 5.33 13.21 -16.27
N LYS A 173 4.28 12.77 -15.59
CA LYS A 173 3.05 12.33 -16.22
C LYS A 173 2.35 13.48 -16.96
N TYR A 174 2.30 14.67 -16.36
CA TYR A 174 1.77 15.87 -17.01
C TYR A 174 2.54 16.22 -18.28
N ASP A 175 3.86 16.10 -18.28
CA ASP A 175 4.69 16.37 -19.46
C ASP A 175 4.43 15.35 -20.57
N PHE A 176 4.25 14.07 -20.27
CA PHE A 176 3.84 13.06 -21.25
C PHE A 176 2.45 13.34 -21.84
N ASP A 177 1.48 13.68 -21.01
CA ASP A 177 0.12 14.03 -21.47
C ASP A 177 0.12 15.29 -22.33
N LYS A 178 0.99 16.27 -22.01
CA LYS A 178 1.17 17.47 -22.79
C LYS A 178 1.75 17.16 -24.16
N ILE A 179 2.80 16.35 -24.23
CA ILE A 179 3.41 15.94 -25.50
C ILE A 179 2.38 15.20 -26.36
N ALA A 180 1.62 14.26 -25.76
CA ALA A 180 0.59 13.50 -26.48
C ALA A 180 -0.55 14.37 -27.05
N LYS A 181 -0.84 15.53 -26.45
CA LYS A 181 -1.87 16.48 -26.92
C LYS A 181 -1.38 17.43 -28.03
N PHE A 182 -0.07 17.58 -28.19
CA PHE A 182 0.51 18.43 -29.24
C PHE A 182 0.65 17.72 -30.59
N TRP A 183 0.47 16.41 -30.65
CA TRP A 183 0.45 15.57 -31.85
C TRP A 183 -0.99 15.28 -32.32
#